data_d2baacaa6263b5b0a18e95761bea7ce4
#
_entry.id   d2baacaa6263b5b0a18e95761bea7ce4
#
_cell.length_a   1.000
_cell.length_b   1.000
_cell.length_c   1.000
_cell.angle_alpha   90.00
_cell.angle_beta   90.00
_cell.angle_gamma   90.00
#
_symmetry.space_group_name_H-M   'P 1'
#
loop_
_entity.id
_entity.type
_entity.pdbx_description
1 polymer ?
#
loop_
_entity_poly.entity_id
_entity_poly.type
_entity_poly.pdbx_seq_one_letter_code
_entity_poly.pdbx_strand_id
1 'polypeptide(L)'
;FSSFETINNRGKDLSTLELLKNRLHFVAHKICDEEDLENLQNEINDTYTRIYHDLRQFEDAHLESFLEHFVAYYYGENSKFKERLLDTAFDTHKKYHSSYDEYEKINDLLLYLSYSSKVWYFLHTLDDEELRIEITPKMRGLLDKMRRLNALSDNAFLPLLLSLLTIQLAVRSGSERHYTTQELEGLLEYLERFGFLIYGVAGKNTAKNEWIELAFQAFRAYRSWEDRITIE
;
A
#
# COMPACT_ATOMS: atom_id res chain seq x y z
N PHE A 1 -1.03 -19.48 -19.94
CA PHE A 1 -1.10 -18.16 -19.29
C PHE A 1 -0.70 -17.04 -20.26
N SER A 2 0.40 -17.20 -21.01
CA SER A 2 0.80 -16.24 -22.05
C SER A 2 -0.29 -16.03 -23.12
N SER A 3 -1.13 -17.05 -23.37
CA SER A 3 -2.28 -16.95 -24.28
C SER A 3 -3.37 -15.99 -23.76
N PHE A 4 -3.57 -15.91 -22.45
CA PHE A 4 -4.58 -15.05 -21.84
C PHE A 4 -4.16 -13.57 -21.88
N GLU A 5 -2.90 -13.29 -21.63
CA GLU A 5 -2.31 -11.94 -21.80
C GLU A 5 -2.32 -11.50 -23.28
N THR A 6 -2.15 -12.45 -24.20
CA THR A 6 -2.11 -12.18 -25.65
C THR A 6 -3.51 -11.98 -26.28
N ILE A 7 -4.55 -12.63 -25.76
CA ILE A 7 -5.93 -12.51 -26.26
C ILE A 7 -6.51 -11.13 -25.94
N ASN A 8 -6.05 -10.49 -24.86
CA ASN A 8 -6.54 -9.19 -24.41
C ASN A 8 -5.95 -7.99 -25.19
N ASN A 9 -5.03 -8.24 -26.11
CA ASN A 9 -4.32 -7.23 -26.93
C ASN A 9 -5.18 -6.55 -28.02
N ARG A 10 -6.52 -6.70 -27.97
CA ARG A 10 -7.47 -6.03 -28.90
C ARG A 10 -8.19 -4.81 -28.30
N GLY A 11 -7.80 -4.40 -27.08
CA GLY A 11 -8.37 -3.27 -26.35
C GLY A 11 -7.30 -2.45 -25.63
N LYS A 12 -7.69 -1.66 -24.65
CA LYS A 12 -6.81 -0.95 -23.73
C LYS A 12 -5.91 -1.96 -23.00
N ASP A 13 -4.61 -1.67 -22.88
CA ASP A 13 -3.69 -2.51 -22.09
C ASP A 13 -4.19 -2.62 -20.63
N LEU A 14 -4.05 -3.81 -20.04
CA LEU A 14 -4.40 -4.02 -18.64
C LEU A 14 -3.53 -3.15 -17.73
N SER A 15 -4.14 -2.51 -16.75
CA SER A 15 -3.40 -1.82 -15.69
C SER A 15 -2.55 -2.80 -14.89
N THR A 16 -1.50 -2.31 -14.22
CA THR A 16 -0.67 -3.14 -13.34
C THR A 16 -1.49 -3.79 -12.23
N LEU A 17 -2.53 -3.10 -11.74
CA LEU A 17 -3.44 -3.64 -10.73
C LEU A 17 -4.25 -4.85 -11.25
N GLU A 18 -4.74 -4.79 -12.50
CA GLU A 18 -5.44 -5.91 -13.13
C GLU A 18 -4.51 -7.08 -13.43
N LEU A 19 -3.28 -6.80 -13.89
CA LEU A 19 -2.26 -7.83 -14.08
C LEU A 19 -1.93 -8.53 -12.76
N LEU A 20 -1.79 -7.78 -11.67
CA LEU A 20 -1.57 -8.33 -10.34
C LEU A 20 -2.73 -9.24 -9.92
N LYS A 21 -3.99 -8.80 -10.08
CA LYS A 21 -5.16 -9.63 -9.80
C LYS A 21 -5.11 -10.97 -10.51
N ASN A 22 -4.82 -10.94 -11.82
CA ASN A 22 -4.74 -12.15 -12.63
C ASN A 22 -3.62 -13.09 -12.16
N ARG A 23 -2.47 -12.54 -11.74
CA ARG A 23 -1.36 -13.33 -11.20
C ARG A 23 -1.69 -13.94 -9.85
N LEU A 24 -2.39 -13.23 -8.97
CA LEU A 24 -2.86 -13.78 -7.69
C LEU A 24 -3.80 -14.96 -7.90
N HIS A 25 -4.77 -14.86 -8.82
CA HIS A 25 -5.61 -15.99 -9.19
C HIS A 25 -4.81 -17.18 -9.75
N PHE A 26 -3.81 -16.90 -10.61
CA PHE A 26 -2.94 -17.95 -11.14
C PHE A 26 -2.16 -18.66 -10.03
N VAL A 27 -1.56 -17.91 -9.10
CA VAL A 27 -0.81 -18.48 -7.98
C VAL A 27 -1.73 -19.27 -7.06
N ALA A 28 -2.93 -18.75 -6.72
CA ALA A 28 -3.94 -19.45 -5.93
C ALA A 28 -4.26 -20.83 -6.51
N HIS A 29 -4.47 -20.93 -7.83
CA HIS A 29 -4.68 -22.22 -8.52
C HIS A 29 -3.48 -23.20 -8.43
N LYS A 30 -2.29 -22.73 -8.07
CA LYS A 30 -1.09 -23.56 -7.98
C LYS A 30 -0.79 -24.02 -6.56
N ILE A 31 -1.28 -23.30 -5.55
CA ILE A 31 -0.93 -23.53 -4.14
C ILE A 31 -2.07 -24.17 -3.33
N CYS A 32 -3.34 -23.96 -3.73
CA CYS A 32 -4.53 -24.36 -2.98
C CYS A 32 -5.13 -25.67 -3.51
N ASP A 33 -5.77 -26.42 -2.62
CA ASP A 33 -6.77 -27.44 -2.98
C ASP A 33 -8.12 -26.77 -3.37
N GLU A 34 -9.16 -27.59 -3.65
CA GLU A 34 -10.43 -27.06 -4.17
C GLU A 34 -11.16 -26.14 -3.17
N GLU A 35 -11.14 -26.46 -1.88
CA GLU A 35 -11.83 -25.67 -0.84
C GLU A 35 -11.12 -24.35 -0.54
N ASP A 36 -9.82 -24.41 -0.32
CA ASP A 36 -8.98 -23.24 -0.09
C ASP A 36 -8.92 -22.33 -1.30
N LEU A 37 -8.98 -22.90 -2.53
CA LEU A 37 -8.99 -22.15 -3.77
C LEU A 37 -10.22 -21.25 -3.88
N GLU A 38 -11.42 -21.79 -3.61
CA GLU A 38 -12.65 -20.99 -3.66
C GLU A 38 -12.61 -19.84 -2.66
N ASN A 39 -12.16 -20.11 -1.43
CA ASN A 39 -12.02 -19.10 -0.38
C ASN A 39 -11.04 -17.98 -0.80
N LEU A 40 -9.86 -18.34 -1.28
CA LEU A 40 -8.85 -17.36 -1.68
C LEU A 40 -9.27 -16.54 -2.91
N GLN A 41 -9.95 -17.17 -3.88
CA GLN A 41 -10.49 -16.47 -5.05
C GLN A 41 -11.56 -15.44 -4.65
N ASN A 42 -12.43 -15.81 -3.72
CA ASN A 42 -13.44 -14.88 -3.19
C ASN A 42 -12.77 -13.71 -2.47
N GLU A 43 -11.76 -13.96 -1.62
CA GLU A 43 -11.01 -12.90 -0.94
C GLU A 43 -10.29 -11.96 -1.93
N ILE A 44 -9.66 -12.51 -2.98
CA ILE A 44 -9.07 -11.70 -4.05
C ILE A 44 -10.14 -10.81 -4.69
N ASN A 45 -11.28 -11.38 -5.09
CA ASN A 45 -12.33 -10.62 -5.78
C ASN A 45 -12.95 -9.54 -4.90
N ASP A 46 -13.24 -9.85 -3.64
CA ASP A 46 -13.83 -8.91 -2.68
C ASP A 46 -12.86 -7.77 -2.36
N THR A 47 -11.58 -8.10 -2.18
CA THR A 47 -10.54 -7.09 -1.93
C THR A 47 -10.38 -6.16 -3.13
N TYR A 48 -10.31 -6.69 -4.34
CA TYR A 48 -10.23 -5.86 -5.54
C TYR A 48 -11.49 -5.01 -5.78
N THR A 49 -12.67 -5.51 -5.42
CA THR A 49 -13.90 -4.72 -5.45
C THR A 49 -13.80 -3.51 -4.51
N ARG A 50 -13.28 -3.70 -3.29
CA ARG A 50 -13.02 -2.60 -2.34
C ARG A 50 -11.98 -1.62 -2.89
N ILE A 51 -10.86 -2.11 -3.39
CA ILE A 51 -9.80 -1.26 -3.97
C ILE A 51 -10.33 -0.42 -5.13
N TYR A 52 -11.07 -1.03 -6.06
CA TYR A 52 -11.67 -0.28 -7.18
C TYR A 52 -12.72 0.73 -6.71
N HIS A 53 -13.45 0.43 -5.64
CA HIS A 53 -14.38 1.39 -5.04
C HIS A 53 -13.63 2.62 -4.50
N ASP A 54 -12.55 2.41 -3.73
CA ASP A 54 -11.74 3.49 -3.16
C ASP A 54 -11.05 4.33 -4.24
N LEU A 55 -10.58 3.68 -5.30
CA LEU A 55 -9.76 4.31 -6.35
C LEU A 55 -10.56 4.78 -7.58
N ARG A 56 -11.88 4.52 -7.66
CA ARG A 56 -12.73 4.75 -8.85
C ARG A 56 -12.73 6.18 -9.40
N GLN A 57 -12.42 7.17 -8.56
CA GLN A 57 -12.40 8.58 -8.97
C GLN A 57 -11.05 9.02 -9.53
N PHE A 58 -10.02 8.17 -9.46
CA PHE A 58 -8.68 8.47 -9.93
C PHE A 58 -8.46 7.93 -11.34
N GLU A 59 -7.68 8.65 -12.15
CA GLU A 59 -7.24 8.20 -13.47
C GLU A 59 -6.17 7.10 -13.36
N ASP A 60 -5.92 6.38 -14.46
CA ASP A 60 -4.97 5.26 -14.51
C ASP A 60 -3.56 5.65 -14.03
N ALA A 61 -3.10 6.86 -14.31
CA ALA A 61 -1.81 7.35 -13.83
C ALA A 61 -1.73 7.42 -12.30
N HIS A 62 -2.84 7.71 -11.63
CA HIS A 62 -2.92 7.70 -10.17
C HIS A 62 -2.94 6.27 -9.62
N LEU A 63 -3.52 5.31 -10.34
CA LEU A 63 -3.48 3.89 -9.95
C LEU A 63 -2.06 3.33 -10.00
N GLU A 64 -1.30 3.67 -11.03
CA GLU A 64 0.11 3.29 -11.14
C GLU A 64 0.93 3.96 -10.02
N SER A 65 0.70 5.24 -9.74
CA SER A 65 1.34 5.96 -8.64
C SER A 65 0.98 5.36 -7.28
N PHE A 66 -0.27 4.96 -7.05
CA PHE A 66 -0.68 4.23 -5.85
C PHE A 66 0.17 2.97 -5.64
N LEU A 67 0.27 2.12 -6.68
CA LEU A 67 1.04 0.88 -6.59
C LEU A 67 2.54 1.14 -6.40
N GLU A 68 3.11 2.15 -7.06
CA GLU A 68 4.50 2.56 -6.85
C GLU A 68 4.77 2.88 -5.37
N HIS A 69 3.92 3.70 -4.75
CA HIS A 69 4.09 4.10 -3.36
C HIS A 69 3.78 2.96 -2.38
N PHE A 70 2.83 2.09 -2.71
CA PHE A 70 2.58 0.86 -1.96
C PHE A 70 3.82 -0.04 -1.95
N VAL A 71 4.41 -0.33 -3.11
CA VAL A 71 5.61 -1.17 -3.24
C VAL A 71 6.80 -0.53 -2.53
N ALA A 72 6.90 0.81 -2.59
CA ALA A 72 7.97 1.54 -1.93
C ALA A 72 8.00 1.30 -0.42
N TYR A 73 6.87 1.34 0.27
CA TYR A 73 6.86 1.07 1.70
C TYR A 73 6.76 -0.41 2.06
N TYR A 74 6.08 -1.22 1.23
CA TYR A 74 5.84 -2.64 1.54
C TYR A 74 7.08 -3.50 1.27
N TYR A 75 7.81 -3.21 0.19
CA TYR A 75 9.01 -3.96 -0.23
C TYR A 75 10.33 -3.17 -0.12
N GLY A 76 10.29 -1.87 0.15
CA GLY A 76 11.47 -1.00 0.18
C GLY A 76 12.01 -0.63 -1.21
N GLU A 77 11.19 -0.71 -2.26
CA GLU A 77 11.62 -0.50 -3.64
C GLU A 77 10.62 0.38 -4.42
N ASN A 78 11.12 1.34 -5.18
CA ASN A 78 10.27 2.27 -5.95
C ASN A 78 10.48 2.19 -7.47
N SER A 79 11.72 2.09 -7.92
CA SER A 79 12.06 2.26 -9.35
C SER A 79 11.62 1.11 -10.24
N LYS A 80 11.35 -0.06 -9.67
CA LYS A 80 11.00 -1.29 -10.38
C LYS A 80 9.76 -1.96 -9.80
N PHE A 81 8.77 -1.16 -9.38
CA PHE A 81 7.60 -1.69 -8.68
C PHE A 81 6.84 -2.76 -9.48
N LYS A 82 6.72 -2.62 -10.81
CA LYS A 82 6.08 -3.63 -11.67
C LYS A 82 6.86 -4.95 -11.66
N GLU A 83 8.17 -4.89 -11.89
CA GLU A 83 9.06 -6.06 -11.82
C GLU A 83 9.00 -6.71 -10.43
N ARG A 84 8.99 -5.89 -9.37
CA ARG A 84 8.89 -6.39 -8.00
C ARG A 84 7.58 -7.13 -7.72
N LEU A 85 6.45 -6.56 -8.09
CA LEU A 85 5.14 -7.18 -7.90
C LEU A 85 4.92 -8.38 -8.81
N LEU A 86 5.16 -8.20 -10.11
CA LEU A 86 4.73 -9.16 -11.10
C LEU A 86 5.79 -10.25 -11.35
N ASP A 87 7.07 -9.91 -11.41
CA ASP A 87 8.09 -10.84 -11.86
C ASP A 87 8.92 -11.41 -10.70
N THR A 88 8.88 -10.80 -9.51
CA THR A 88 9.60 -11.28 -8.33
C THR A 88 8.65 -11.87 -7.29
N ALA A 89 7.63 -11.12 -6.85
CA ALA A 89 6.76 -11.57 -5.78
C ALA A 89 5.77 -12.65 -6.25
N PHE A 90 5.20 -12.49 -7.46
CA PHE A 90 4.19 -13.38 -8.02
C PHE A 90 4.57 -13.84 -9.45
N ASP A 91 5.78 -14.37 -9.59
CA ASP A 91 6.31 -14.86 -10.87
C ASP A 91 5.53 -16.09 -11.35
N THR A 92 4.93 -15.98 -12.54
CA THR A 92 4.17 -17.08 -13.18
C THR A 92 5.04 -18.23 -13.67
N HIS A 93 6.34 -18.04 -13.80
CA HIS A 93 7.31 -19.08 -14.19
C HIS A 93 7.86 -19.85 -12.99
N LYS A 94 7.65 -19.35 -11.76
CA LYS A 94 8.03 -20.05 -10.54
C LYS A 94 7.25 -21.35 -10.39
N LYS A 95 7.93 -22.41 -9.96
CA LYS A 95 7.26 -23.65 -9.54
C LYS A 95 6.67 -23.43 -8.15
N TYR A 96 5.36 -23.29 -8.12
CA TYR A 96 4.60 -23.26 -6.88
C TYR A 96 4.26 -24.69 -6.45
N HIS A 97 4.32 -24.92 -5.15
CA HIS A 97 3.83 -26.12 -4.50
C HIS A 97 2.76 -25.70 -3.50
N SER A 98 1.85 -26.59 -3.12
CA SER A 98 0.93 -26.34 -2.02
C SER A 98 1.72 -25.91 -0.79
N SER A 99 1.49 -24.68 -0.34
CA SER A 99 2.28 -24.05 0.72
C SER A 99 1.43 -23.05 1.46
N TYR A 100 1.30 -23.26 2.76
CA TYR A 100 0.67 -22.33 3.68
C TYR A 100 1.35 -20.94 3.62
N ASP A 101 2.68 -20.91 3.51
CA ASP A 101 3.43 -19.65 3.46
C ASP A 101 3.09 -18.78 2.24
N GLU A 102 2.84 -19.40 1.07
CA GLU A 102 2.45 -18.64 -0.12
C GLU A 102 0.97 -18.18 -0.05
N TYR A 103 0.11 -18.94 0.61
CA TYR A 103 -1.27 -18.55 0.91
C TYR A 103 -1.29 -17.33 1.82
N GLU A 104 -0.59 -17.37 2.94
CA GLU A 104 -0.46 -16.24 3.87
C GLU A 104 0.14 -15.01 3.22
N LYS A 105 1.10 -15.18 2.32
CA LYS A 105 1.67 -14.06 1.56
C LYS A 105 0.64 -13.34 0.69
N ILE A 106 -0.27 -14.09 0.06
CA ILE A 106 -1.36 -13.49 -0.74
C ILE A 106 -2.31 -12.75 0.18
N ASN A 107 -2.75 -13.36 1.27
CA ASN A 107 -3.67 -12.75 2.22
C ASN A 107 -3.09 -11.47 2.83
N ASP A 108 -1.84 -11.52 3.24
CA ASP A 108 -1.11 -10.38 3.78
C ASP A 108 -1.02 -9.21 2.76
N LEU A 109 -0.65 -9.52 1.52
CA LEU A 109 -0.65 -8.51 0.45
C LEU A 109 -2.05 -7.90 0.25
N LEU A 110 -3.09 -8.72 0.17
CA LEU A 110 -4.47 -8.26 -0.03
C LEU A 110 -4.93 -7.37 1.11
N LEU A 111 -4.62 -7.73 2.35
CA LEU A 111 -4.94 -6.96 3.55
C LEU A 111 -4.34 -5.55 3.48
N TYR A 112 -3.02 -5.47 3.30
CA TYR A 112 -2.34 -4.17 3.27
C TYR A 112 -2.64 -3.36 2.01
N LEU A 113 -2.88 -4.00 0.88
CA LEU A 113 -3.30 -3.32 -0.34
C LEU A 113 -4.68 -2.67 -0.17
N SER A 114 -5.62 -3.37 0.50
CA SER A 114 -6.95 -2.83 0.83
C SER A 114 -6.90 -1.68 1.83
N TYR A 115 -6.08 -1.77 2.89
CA TYR A 115 -5.92 -0.66 3.81
C TYR A 115 -5.25 0.54 3.14
N SER A 116 -4.25 0.29 2.30
CA SER A 116 -3.56 1.34 1.58
C SER A 116 -4.45 2.06 0.58
N SER A 117 -5.39 1.39 -0.09
CA SER A 117 -6.33 2.06 -1.01
C SER A 117 -7.21 3.07 -0.28
N LYS A 118 -7.70 2.74 0.91
CA LYS A 118 -8.46 3.67 1.77
C LYS A 118 -7.62 4.85 2.23
N VAL A 119 -6.40 4.59 2.68
CA VAL A 119 -5.47 5.64 3.10
C VAL A 119 -5.07 6.52 1.92
N TRP A 120 -4.84 5.94 0.74
CA TRP A 120 -4.57 6.69 -0.49
C TRP A 120 -5.71 7.63 -0.86
N TYR A 121 -6.95 7.13 -0.82
CA TYR A 121 -8.14 7.93 -1.04
C TYR A 121 -8.17 9.11 -0.06
N PHE A 122 -8.02 8.83 1.24
CA PHE A 122 -8.01 9.85 2.28
C PHE A 122 -6.90 10.90 2.09
N LEU A 123 -5.66 10.50 1.77
CA LEU A 123 -4.55 11.43 1.57
C LEU A 123 -4.78 12.40 0.40
N HIS A 124 -5.59 12.02 -0.58
CA HIS A 124 -5.90 12.85 -1.75
C HIS A 124 -7.16 13.71 -1.57
N THR A 125 -8.15 13.22 -0.82
CA THR A 125 -9.44 13.89 -0.64
C THR A 125 -9.59 14.57 0.72
N LEU A 126 -8.90 14.07 1.74
CA LEU A 126 -9.09 14.35 3.16
C LEU A 126 -10.50 13.99 3.66
N ASP A 127 -11.18 13.11 2.96
CA ASP A 127 -12.45 12.51 3.36
C ASP A 127 -12.16 11.25 4.19
N ASP A 128 -12.57 11.25 5.46
CA ASP A 128 -12.31 10.23 6.46
C ASP A 128 -13.56 9.41 6.86
N GLU A 129 -14.66 9.53 6.12
CA GLU A 129 -15.92 8.83 6.46
C GLU A 129 -15.74 7.32 6.61
N GLU A 130 -14.91 6.70 5.76
CA GLU A 130 -14.60 5.27 5.79
C GLU A 130 -13.32 4.92 6.52
N LEU A 131 -12.55 5.93 6.96
CA LEU A 131 -11.27 5.73 7.62
C LEU A 131 -11.49 5.52 9.13
N ARG A 132 -11.27 4.30 9.60
CA ARG A 132 -11.43 3.94 11.04
C ARG A 132 -10.23 4.41 11.89
N ILE A 133 -9.75 5.62 11.64
CA ILE A 133 -8.69 6.30 12.38
C ILE A 133 -9.28 7.61 12.87
N GLU A 134 -9.03 7.97 14.12
CA GLU A 134 -9.40 9.28 14.63
C GLU A 134 -8.54 10.38 13.99
N ILE A 135 -9.15 11.20 13.14
CA ILE A 135 -8.50 12.33 12.47
C ILE A 135 -8.94 13.63 13.15
N THR A 136 -8.07 14.21 13.96
CA THR A 136 -8.36 15.50 14.60
C THR A 136 -8.33 16.66 13.59
N PRO A 137 -8.98 17.80 13.89
CA PRO A 137 -8.87 18.99 13.04
C PRO A 137 -7.42 19.46 12.84
N LYS A 138 -6.55 19.24 13.84
CA LYS A 138 -5.12 19.54 13.77
C LYS A 138 -4.41 18.63 12.79
N MET A 139 -4.61 17.31 12.88
CA MET A 139 -4.07 16.34 11.93
C MET A 139 -4.50 16.63 10.51
N ARG A 140 -5.78 16.92 10.30
CA ARG A 140 -6.32 17.30 8.99
C ARG A 140 -5.62 18.53 8.42
N GLY A 141 -5.42 19.57 9.22
CA GLY A 141 -4.68 20.77 8.82
C GLY A 141 -3.22 20.49 8.46
N LEU A 142 -2.54 19.61 9.20
CA LEU A 142 -1.16 19.18 8.91
C LEU A 142 -1.07 18.37 7.62
N LEU A 143 -1.99 17.41 7.42
CA LEU A 143 -2.05 16.59 6.20
C LEU A 143 -2.36 17.43 4.97
N ASP A 144 -3.24 18.46 5.07
CA ASP A 144 -3.47 19.37 3.94
C ASP A 144 -2.23 20.18 3.55
N LYS A 145 -1.46 20.64 4.54
CA LYS A 145 -0.17 21.31 4.28
C LYS A 145 0.84 20.34 3.65
N MET A 146 0.95 19.12 4.15
CA MET A 146 1.84 18.09 3.60
C MET A 146 1.45 17.68 2.18
N ARG A 147 0.16 17.65 1.87
CA ARG A 147 -0.33 17.42 0.49
C ARG A 147 0.20 18.51 -0.47
N ARG A 148 0.20 19.76 -0.05
CA ARG A 148 0.76 20.86 -0.85
C ARG A 148 2.28 20.76 -0.98
N LEU A 149 2.98 20.36 0.07
CA LEU A 149 4.43 20.11 0.03
C LEU A 149 4.78 18.91 -0.88
N ASN A 150 3.97 17.86 -0.88
CA ASN A 150 4.14 16.72 -1.80
C ASN A 150 4.08 17.16 -3.27
N ALA A 151 3.20 18.10 -3.62
CA ALA A 151 3.15 18.64 -4.98
C ALA A 151 4.43 19.40 -5.39
N LEU A 152 5.18 19.95 -4.42
CA LEU A 152 6.47 20.63 -4.65
C LEU A 152 7.66 19.66 -4.66
N SER A 153 7.52 18.50 -4.03
CA SER A 153 8.60 17.54 -3.77
C SER A 153 8.49 16.24 -4.57
N ASP A 154 7.70 16.22 -5.64
CA ASP A 154 7.42 15.01 -6.42
C ASP A 154 6.95 13.84 -5.53
N ASN A 155 6.00 14.14 -4.65
CA ASN A 155 5.38 13.18 -3.72
C ASN A 155 6.36 12.49 -2.75
N ALA A 156 7.46 13.15 -2.38
CA ALA A 156 8.52 12.55 -1.58
C ALA A 156 8.06 11.98 -0.23
N PHE A 157 7.07 12.60 0.44
CA PHE A 157 6.54 12.11 1.72
C PHE A 157 5.44 11.04 1.59
N LEU A 158 4.90 10.87 0.40
CA LEU A 158 3.69 10.05 0.22
C LEU A 158 3.89 8.59 0.65
N PRO A 159 5.03 7.91 0.35
CA PRO A 159 5.27 6.56 0.85
C PRO A 159 5.25 6.47 2.38
N LEU A 160 5.84 7.47 3.07
CA LEU A 160 5.88 7.47 4.53
C LEU A 160 4.50 7.72 5.13
N LEU A 161 3.74 8.69 4.62
CA LEU A 161 2.38 8.94 5.08
C LEU A 161 1.47 7.74 4.83
N LEU A 162 1.59 7.11 3.66
CA LEU A 162 0.85 5.91 3.30
C LEU A 162 1.17 4.76 4.28
N SER A 163 2.45 4.51 4.56
CA SER A 163 2.90 3.51 5.52
C SER A 163 2.34 3.75 6.92
N LEU A 164 2.55 4.95 7.48
CA LEU A 164 2.16 5.28 8.85
C LEU A 164 0.65 5.16 9.08
N LEU A 165 -0.16 5.69 8.15
CA LEU A 165 -1.62 5.62 8.28
C LEU A 165 -2.16 4.22 7.98
N THR A 166 -1.52 3.46 7.08
CA THR A 166 -1.87 2.06 6.85
C THR A 166 -1.59 1.20 8.09
N ILE A 167 -0.44 1.38 8.74
CA ILE A 167 -0.13 0.73 10.02
C ILE A 167 -1.20 1.10 11.07
N GLN A 168 -1.53 2.38 11.20
CA GLN A 168 -2.53 2.85 12.14
C GLN A 168 -3.92 2.25 11.89
N LEU A 169 -4.28 2.03 10.62
CA LEU A 169 -5.54 1.39 10.23
C LEU A 169 -5.52 -0.14 10.46
N ALA A 170 -4.37 -0.77 10.28
CA ALA A 170 -4.19 -2.22 10.43
C ALA A 170 -4.14 -2.66 11.89
N VAL A 171 -3.67 -1.81 12.79
CA VAL A 171 -3.56 -2.13 14.22
C VAL A 171 -4.94 -2.38 14.82
N ARG A 172 -5.15 -3.55 15.41
CA ARG A 172 -6.41 -3.88 16.09
C ARG A 172 -6.59 -3.01 17.32
N SER A 173 -7.81 -2.57 17.56
CA SER A 173 -8.19 -1.84 18.77
C SER A 173 -7.79 -2.65 20.02
N GLY A 174 -7.01 -2.04 20.92
CA GLY A 174 -6.50 -2.68 22.14
C GLY A 174 -5.06 -3.19 22.07
N SER A 175 -4.37 -3.06 20.93
CA SER A 175 -2.94 -3.32 20.81
C SER A 175 -2.12 -2.20 21.46
N GLU A 176 -1.07 -2.55 22.23
CA GLU A 176 -0.19 -1.58 22.92
C GLU A 176 0.67 -0.70 21.98
N ARG A 177 0.60 -0.89 20.67
CA ARG A 177 1.40 -0.16 19.67
C ARG A 177 0.60 0.67 18.66
N HIS A 178 -0.54 1.16 19.08
CA HIS A 178 -1.12 2.33 18.43
C HIS A 178 -0.23 3.54 18.68
N TYR A 179 0.08 4.30 17.64
CA TYR A 179 0.40 5.70 17.89
C TYR A 179 -0.84 6.31 18.53
N THR A 180 -0.68 6.88 19.70
CA THR A 180 -1.73 7.71 20.25
C THR A 180 -1.99 8.88 19.30
N THR A 181 -3.19 9.43 19.32
CA THR A 181 -3.53 10.62 18.53
C THR A 181 -2.49 11.73 18.71
N GLN A 182 -1.99 11.93 19.94
CA GLN A 182 -0.97 12.93 20.26
C GLN A 182 0.40 12.62 19.63
N GLU A 183 0.84 11.37 19.65
CA GLU A 183 2.10 10.94 19.03
C GLU A 183 2.04 11.11 17.51
N LEU A 184 0.91 10.72 16.89
CA LEU A 184 0.72 10.89 15.45
C LEU A 184 0.69 12.37 15.05
N GLU A 185 0.00 13.22 15.83
CA GLU A 185 0.03 14.67 15.63
C GLU A 185 1.44 15.24 15.73
N GLY A 186 2.21 14.84 16.76
CA GLY A 186 3.59 15.28 16.95
C GLY A 186 4.50 14.87 15.79
N LEU A 187 4.33 13.65 15.28
CA LEU A 187 5.07 13.18 14.12
C LEU A 187 4.70 13.96 12.85
N LEU A 188 3.43 14.20 12.61
CA LEU A 188 2.97 14.99 11.46
C LEU A 188 3.46 16.44 11.52
N GLU A 189 3.48 17.06 12.72
CA GLU A 189 4.08 18.41 12.91
C GLU A 189 5.56 18.43 12.56
N TYR A 190 6.31 17.43 13.00
CA TYR A 190 7.72 17.32 12.69
C TYR A 190 7.97 17.18 11.20
N LEU A 191 7.23 16.29 10.53
CA LEU A 191 7.32 16.04 9.10
C LEU A 191 6.92 17.28 8.28
N GLU A 192 5.86 17.97 8.67
CA GLU A 192 5.41 19.21 7.99
C GLU A 192 6.49 20.29 8.11
N ARG A 193 7.02 20.53 9.30
CA ARG A 193 8.08 21.53 9.54
C ARG A 193 9.34 21.20 8.72
N PHE A 194 9.77 19.95 8.73
CA PHE A 194 10.92 19.52 7.95
C PHE A 194 10.69 19.73 6.45
N GLY A 195 9.54 19.27 5.95
CA GLY A 195 9.16 19.41 4.55
C GLY A 195 9.07 20.87 4.11
N PHE A 196 8.49 21.72 4.93
CA PHE A 196 8.44 23.16 4.65
C PHE A 196 9.84 23.77 4.51
N LEU A 197 10.77 23.43 5.40
CA LEU A 197 12.14 23.94 5.33
C LEU A 197 12.91 23.45 4.11
N ILE A 198 12.81 22.18 3.78
CA ILE A 198 13.58 21.56 2.68
C ILE A 198 12.97 21.87 1.32
N TYR A 199 11.67 21.64 1.15
CA TYR A 199 11.00 21.77 -0.15
C TYR A 199 10.42 23.15 -0.37
N GLY A 200 9.82 23.75 0.66
CA GLY A 200 9.19 25.06 0.57
C GLY A 200 10.18 26.21 0.57
N VAL A 201 11.17 26.20 1.46
CA VAL A 201 12.12 27.32 1.64
C VAL A 201 13.40 27.07 0.84
N ALA A 202 14.04 25.93 1.01
CA ALA A 202 15.33 25.64 0.36
C ALA A 202 15.17 25.22 -1.11
N GLY A 203 13.95 24.88 -1.57
CA GLY A 203 13.66 24.47 -2.95
C GLY A 203 14.44 23.22 -3.40
N LYS A 204 14.82 22.35 -2.45
CA LYS A 204 15.62 21.16 -2.74
C LYS A 204 14.70 19.96 -2.94
N ASN A 205 14.88 19.25 -4.02
CA ASN A 205 14.23 17.96 -4.27
C ASN A 205 15.20 16.81 -3.88
N THR A 206 15.40 16.62 -2.58
CA THR A 206 16.30 15.59 -2.02
C THR A 206 15.55 14.73 -1.02
N ALA A 207 16.21 13.67 -0.52
CA ALA A 207 15.70 12.81 0.55
C ALA A 207 14.50 11.92 0.16
N LYS A 208 14.17 11.74 -1.13
CA LYS A 208 13.06 10.83 -1.54
C LYS A 208 13.37 9.38 -1.14
N ASN A 209 14.61 8.94 -1.34
CA ASN A 209 15.01 7.57 -0.98
C ASN A 209 15.03 7.35 0.54
N GLU A 210 15.44 8.36 1.30
CA GLU A 210 15.43 8.32 2.76
C GLU A 210 14.01 8.21 3.32
N TRP A 211 13.03 8.89 2.71
CA TRP A 211 11.62 8.76 3.09
C TRP A 211 11.06 7.37 2.77
N ILE A 212 11.45 6.77 1.65
CA ILE A 212 11.09 5.41 1.29
C ILE A 212 11.70 4.41 2.28
N GLU A 213 12.98 4.56 2.60
CA GLU A 213 13.64 3.71 3.59
C GLU A 213 12.98 3.80 4.96
N LEU A 214 12.65 5.01 5.43
CA LEU A 214 11.92 5.20 6.68
C LEU A 214 10.52 4.57 6.65
N ALA A 215 9.81 4.70 5.54
CA ALA A 215 8.50 4.08 5.35
C ALA A 215 8.57 2.56 5.44
N PHE A 216 9.54 1.96 4.76
CA PHE A 216 9.79 0.53 4.77
C PHE A 216 10.20 0.03 6.15
N GLN A 217 11.12 0.73 6.82
CA GLN A 217 11.57 0.35 8.16
C GLN A 217 10.44 0.43 9.20
N ALA A 218 9.60 1.47 9.14
CA ALA A 218 8.43 1.60 10.00
C ALA A 218 7.46 0.42 9.81
N PHE A 219 7.17 0.08 8.56
CA PHE A 219 6.28 -1.03 8.22
C PHE A 219 6.87 -2.38 8.63
N ARG A 220 8.15 -2.61 8.35
CA ARG A 220 8.86 -3.84 8.75
C ARG A 220 8.92 -4.02 10.26
N ALA A 221 9.17 -2.94 11.00
CA ALA A 221 9.19 -2.97 12.47
C ALA A 221 7.81 -3.33 13.03
N TYR A 222 6.75 -2.78 12.45
CA TYR A 222 5.37 -3.13 12.80
C TYR A 222 5.09 -4.61 12.55
N ARG A 223 5.37 -5.13 11.36
CA ARG A 223 5.14 -6.54 11.01
C ARG A 223 5.93 -7.51 11.90
N SER A 224 7.20 -7.26 12.14
CA SER A 224 8.04 -8.11 13.01
C SER A 224 7.56 -8.17 14.45
N TRP A 225 6.75 -7.22 14.89
CA TRP A 225 6.10 -7.23 16.20
C TRP A 225 4.78 -8.01 16.15
N GLU A 226 3.99 -7.90 15.09
CA GLU A 226 2.74 -8.65 14.88
C GLU A 226 3.01 -10.16 14.84
N ASP A 227 4.04 -10.59 14.13
CA ASP A 227 4.48 -11.99 14.09
C ASP A 227 4.82 -12.56 15.47
N ARG A 228 5.33 -11.75 16.40
CA ARG A 228 5.67 -12.17 17.75
C ARG A 228 4.48 -12.40 18.67
N ILE A 229 3.39 -11.65 18.49
CA ILE A 229 2.16 -11.82 19.30
C ILE A 229 1.37 -13.06 18.86
N THR A 230 1.45 -13.43 17.61
CA THR A 230 0.71 -14.57 17.06
C THR A 230 1.30 -15.91 17.54
N ILE A 231 2.52 -15.92 18.11
CA ILE A 231 3.24 -17.11 18.60
C ILE A 231 3.03 -17.31 20.12
N GLU A 232 2.54 -16.33 20.88
CA GLU A 232 2.19 -16.43 22.30
C GLU A 232 0.70 -16.76 22.50
#